data_85af6fb8b882a9cde4372efbc9069775
#
_entry.id   85af6fb8b882a9cde4372efbc9069775
#
_cell.length_a   1.000
_cell.length_b   1.000
_cell.length_c   1.000
_cell.angle_alpha   90.00
_cell.angle_beta   90.00
_cell.angle_gamma   90.00
#
_symmetry.space_group_name_H-M   'P 1'
#
loop_
_entity.id
_entity.type
_entity.pdbx_description
1 polymer ?
#
loop_
_entity_poly.entity_id
_entity_poly.type
_entity_poly.pdbx_seq_one_letter_code
_entity_poly.pdbx_strand_id
1 'polypeptide(L)'
;MTASKLYPASVIKEIDRQYSQDYDISSFQLMKLAARRVVEVILTRYGDTKRAQVFCGSGNNAGDGFLVAAGLADRGWLVQVALVGDPEKLTEASRDALAVCQNSQAIVEAFEGAVLDRAILVDALLGLGVHGQIRSAYRSAITAINASSSAVVAVDLPSGLQPDSGEVGAVCVRAAITVTFLALKIGLFSQDGPDYAGEIILADLGLPDILLAKHADKALRILEAPRLPARQNKAHKGHFGHLLVVGGNTGFGGAGLLASEAALRSGAGLVSVVSREGHRSGFLARCPEVMFRGVNETDDITDLLGRVQAVVLGPGLGQDAWAQNLFRQVIAAGKPLVLDADGLNLLAQAPAALVDCIITPHPLE
;
A
#
# COMPACT_ATOMS: atom_id res chain seq x y z
N MET A 1 -4.57 11.74 15.75
CA MET A 1 -4.40 11.78 14.29
C MET A 1 -5.52 10.95 13.70
N THR A 2 -6.32 11.49 12.80
CA THR A 2 -7.37 10.77 12.10
C THR A 2 -6.69 9.72 11.20
N ALA A 3 -7.10 8.46 11.32
CA ALA A 3 -6.60 7.39 10.47
C ALA A 3 -6.64 7.81 9.00
N SER A 4 -5.51 7.71 8.30
CA SER A 4 -5.41 8.11 6.90
C SER A 4 -6.32 7.22 6.06
N LYS A 5 -7.17 7.83 5.25
CA LYS A 5 -8.09 7.14 4.35
C LYS A 5 -7.46 6.97 2.99
N LEU A 6 -7.62 5.79 2.42
CA LEU A 6 -7.21 5.44 1.06
C LEU A 6 -8.43 5.30 0.18
N TYR A 7 -8.37 5.82 -1.03
CA TYR A 7 -9.49 5.82 -1.95
C TYR A 7 -9.17 5.09 -3.26
N PRO A 8 -10.17 4.38 -3.85
CA PRO A 8 -10.05 3.85 -5.20
C PRO A 8 -9.88 4.94 -6.25
N ALA A 9 -9.19 4.65 -7.34
CA ALA A 9 -8.97 5.58 -8.44
C ALA A 9 -10.28 6.12 -9.04
N SER A 10 -11.32 5.29 -9.11
CA SER A 10 -12.65 5.71 -9.57
C SER A 10 -13.27 6.77 -8.67
N VAL A 11 -13.08 6.66 -7.36
CA VAL A 11 -13.57 7.64 -6.38
C VAL A 11 -12.77 8.94 -6.47
N ILE A 12 -11.44 8.85 -6.65
CA ILE A 12 -10.60 10.06 -6.84
C ILE A 12 -11.03 10.82 -8.10
N LYS A 13 -11.28 10.13 -9.22
CA LYS A 13 -11.79 10.76 -10.46
C LYS A 13 -13.15 11.44 -10.26
N GLU A 14 -14.01 10.82 -9.47
CA GLU A 14 -15.32 11.41 -9.16
C GLU A 14 -15.19 12.64 -8.25
N ILE A 15 -14.30 12.59 -7.24
CA ILE A 15 -13.98 13.74 -6.37
C ILE A 15 -13.41 14.89 -7.20
N ASP A 16 -12.46 14.62 -8.11
CA ASP A 16 -11.87 15.61 -9.02
C ASP A 16 -12.94 16.31 -9.86
N ARG A 17 -13.84 15.50 -10.47
CA ARG A 17 -14.97 16.02 -11.25
C ARG A 17 -15.91 16.90 -10.40
N GLN A 18 -16.29 16.44 -9.20
CA GLN A 18 -17.17 17.20 -8.29
C GLN A 18 -16.48 18.48 -7.81
N TYR A 19 -15.19 18.42 -7.49
CA TYR A 19 -14.43 19.59 -7.06
C TYR A 19 -14.39 20.64 -8.16
N SER A 20 -14.13 20.23 -9.41
CA SER A 20 -14.17 21.14 -10.56
C SER A 20 -15.56 21.77 -10.78
N GLN A 21 -16.64 20.99 -10.67
CA GLN A 21 -18.01 21.45 -10.93
C GLN A 21 -18.59 22.28 -9.79
N ASP A 22 -18.45 21.82 -8.54
CA ASP A 22 -19.10 22.46 -7.38
C ASP A 22 -18.39 23.75 -6.96
N TYR A 23 -17.11 23.93 -7.33
CA TYR A 23 -16.28 25.06 -6.92
C TYR A 23 -15.76 25.92 -8.09
N ASP A 24 -16.22 25.66 -9.30
CA ASP A 24 -15.84 26.38 -10.53
C ASP A 24 -14.31 26.46 -10.73
N ILE A 25 -13.63 25.32 -10.49
CA ILE A 25 -12.19 25.19 -10.66
C ILE A 25 -11.91 24.36 -11.92
N SER A 26 -11.27 24.96 -12.93
CA SER A 26 -10.92 24.23 -14.16
C SER A 26 -9.83 23.17 -13.91
N SER A 27 -9.82 22.11 -14.74
CA SER A 27 -8.74 21.11 -14.71
C SER A 27 -7.35 21.74 -14.83
N PHE A 28 -7.23 22.80 -15.65
CA PHE A 28 -5.96 23.54 -15.77
C PHE A 28 -5.56 24.28 -14.48
N GLN A 29 -6.53 24.80 -13.72
CA GLN A 29 -6.26 25.40 -12.42
C GLN A 29 -5.80 24.34 -11.40
N LEU A 30 -6.41 23.17 -11.37
CA LEU A 30 -5.97 22.05 -10.53
C LEU A 30 -4.57 21.58 -10.89
N MET A 31 -4.26 21.47 -12.20
CA MET A 31 -2.89 21.17 -12.67
C MET A 31 -1.86 22.17 -12.16
N LYS A 32 -2.19 23.48 -12.17
CA LYS A 32 -1.29 24.50 -11.63
C LYS A 32 -1.01 24.33 -10.14
N LEU A 33 -2.02 23.99 -9.36
CA LEU A 33 -1.86 23.70 -7.92
C LEU A 33 -1.01 22.46 -7.69
N ALA A 34 -1.26 21.39 -8.44
CA ALA A 34 -0.51 20.14 -8.38
C ALA A 34 0.98 20.36 -8.73
N ALA A 35 1.23 20.98 -9.89
CA ALA A 35 2.59 21.29 -10.34
C ALA A 35 3.35 22.19 -9.35
N ARG A 36 2.69 23.22 -8.81
CA ARG A 36 3.29 24.08 -7.78
C ARG A 36 3.76 23.26 -6.58
N ARG A 37 2.94 22.31 -6.12
CA ARG A 37 3.30 21.47 -4.98
C ARG A 37 4.50 20.57 -5.27
N VAL A 38 4.56 19.96 -6.48
CA VAL A 38 5.72 19.16 -6.91
C VAL A 38 6.98 20.02 -6.95
N VAL A 39 6.91 21.23 -7.53
CA VAL A 39 8.02 22.20 -7.58
C VAL A 39 8.49 22.53 -6.16
N GLU A 40 7.59 22.84 -5.23
CA GLU A 40 7.93 23.13 -3.83
C GLU A 40 8.68 21.95 -3.16
N VAL A 41 8.24 20.72 -3.39
CA VAL A 41 8.91 19.50 -2.89
C VAL A 41 10.31 19.38 -3.49
N ILE A 42 10.46 19.54 -4.80
CA ILE A 42 11.76 19.46 -5.48
C ILE A 42 12.72 20.51 -4.94
N LEU A 43 12.27 21.77 -4.81
CA LEU A 43 13.09 22.86 -4.30
C LEU A 43 13.54 22.62 -2.84
N THR A 44 12.64 22.07 -2.02
CA THR A 44 12.92 21.82 -0.61
C THR A 44 13.91 20.65 -0.42
N ARG A 45 13.79 19.60 -1.23
CA ARG A 45 14.57 18.37 -1.07
C ARG A 45 15.86 18.35 -1.88
N TYR A 46 15.86 19.05 -3.02
CA TYR A 46 16.93 18.97 -4.03
C TYR A 46 17.36 20.35 -4.55
N GLY A 47 17.14 21.40 -3.77
CA GLY A 47 17.35 22.80 -4.20
C GLY A 47 18.73 23.13 -4.77
N ASP A 48 19.79 22.38 -4.39
CA ASP A 48 21.17 22.57 -4.83
C ASP A 48 21.45 21.97 -6.20
N THR A 49 20.60 21.02 -6.69
CA THR A 49 20.85 20.30 -7.96
C THR A 49 20.74 21.23 -9.18
N LYS A 50 19.77 22.14 -9.20
CA LYS A 50 19.49 23.14 -10.26
C LYS A 50 19.34 22.56 -11.66
N ARG A 51 19.07 21.25 -11.78
CA ARG A 51 18.96 20.54 -13.05
C ARG A 51 17.86 19.48 -12.95
N ALA A 52 16.94 19.47 -13.93
CA ALA A 52 15.85 18.50 -13.96
C ALA A 52 15.58 17.97 -15.36
N GLN A 53 15.14 16.71 -15.43
CA GLN A 53 14.55 16.14 -16.63
C GLN A 53 13.16 15.63 -16.30
N VAL A 54 12.16 16.13 -17.04
CA VAL A 54 10.74 15.81 -16.81
C VAL A 54 10.25 14.92 -17.93
N PHE A 55 9.85 13.71 -17.60
CA PHE A 55 9.33 12.73 -18.55
C PHE A 55 7.82 12.86 -18.66
N CYS A 56 7.33 13.33 -19.80
CA CYS A 56 5.92 13.60 -20.04
C CYS A 56 5.31 12.58 -21.00
N GLY A 57 4.15 12.03 -20.61
CA GLY A 57 3.30 11.22 -21.48
C GLY A 57 2.36 12.04 -22.35
N SER A 58 1.14 11.52 -22.60
CA SER A 58 0.08 12.21 -23.37
C SER A 58 -1.23 12.43 -22.62
N GLY A 59 -1.30 12.08 -21.32
CA GLY A 59 -2.49 12.28 -20.47
C GLY A 59 -2.42 13.56 -19.63
N ASN A 60 -3.34 13.68 -18.67
CA ASN A 60 -3.37 14.81 -17.74
C ASN A 60 -2.10 14.89 -16.87
N ASN A 61 -1.51 13.74 -16.49
CA ASN A 61 -0.25 13.72 -15.74
C ASN A 61 0.90 14.42 -16.51
N ALA A 62 0.91 14.33 -17.85
CA ALA A 62 1.86 15.09 -18.66
C ALA A 62 1.66 16.61 -18.52
N GLY A 63 0.41 17.07 -18.40
CA GLY A 63 0.09 18.47 -18.13
C GLY A 63 0.70 18.96 -16.82
N ASP A 64 0.57 18.17 -15.75
CA ASP A 64 1.25 18.46 -14.49
C ASP A 64 2.76 18.56 -14.68
N GLY A 65 3.36 17.59 -15.43
CA GLY A 65 4.77 17.56 -15.76
C GLY A 65 5.24 18.80 -16.54
N PHE A 66 4.50 19.26 -17.55
CA PHE A 66 4.84 20.48 -18.30
C PHE A 66 4.86 21.72 -17.40
N LEU A 67 3.87 21.85 -16.50
CA LEU A 67 3.83 22.97 -15.54
C LEU A 67 4.93 22.85 -14.49
N VAL A 68 5.32 21.65 -14.07
CA VAL A 68 6.49 21.43 -13.20
C VAL A 68 7.76 21.91 -13.91
N ALA A 69 7.95 21.54 -15.19
CA ALA A 69 9.08 21.97 -15.98
C ALA A 69 9.17 23.50 -16.10
N ALA A 70 8.06 24.16 -16.46
CA ALA A 70 7.99 25.61 -16.51
C ALA A 70 8.30 26.24 -15.14
N GLY A 71 7.68 25.73 -14.07
CA GLY A 71 7.87 26.28 -12.72
C GLY A 71 9.31 26.13 -12.17
N LEU A 72 10.05 25.11 -12.57
CA LEU A 72 11.48 24.96 -12.26
C LEU A 72 12.34 25.88 -13.13
N ALA A 73 12.05 25.98 -14.43
CA ALA A 73 12.76 26.86 -15.37
C ALA A 73 12.64 28.33 -14.96
N ASP A 74 11.44 28.79 -14.56
CA ASP A 74 11.20 30.15 -14.04
C ASP A 74 12.03 30.48 -12.78
N ARG A 75 12.54 29.44 -12.09
CA ARG A 75 13.41 29.56 -10.91
C ARG A 75 14.88 29.37 -11.23
N GLY A 76 15.22 29.44 -12.51
CA GLY A 76 16.60 29.37 -13.00
C GLY A 76 17.19 27.96 -13.00
N TRP A 77 16.36 26.91 -13.04
CA TRP A 77 16.84 25.55 -13.25
C TRP A 77 17.07 25.28 -14.74
N LEU A 78 18.06 24.46 -15.05
CA LEU A 78 18.21 23.86 -16.38
C LEU A 78 17.23 22.69 -16.51
N VAL A 79 16.19 22.86 -17.32
CA VAL A 79 15.12 21.87 -17.44
C VAL A 79 14.99 21.38 -18.86
N GLN A 80 14.99 20.05 -19.00
CA GLN A 80 14.65 19.36 -20.24
C GLN A 80 13.38 18.55 -20.04
N VAL A 81 12.42 18.70 -20.91
CA VAL A 81 11.24 17.82 -21.01
C VAL A 81 11.52 16.75 -22.05
N ALA A 82 11.48 15.50 -21.61
CA ALA A 82 11.53 14.32 -22.47
C ALA A 82 10.10 13.87 -22.80
N LEU A 83 9.63 14.21 -23.99
CA LEU A 83 8.29 13.85 -24.45
C LEU A 83 8.27 12.41 -24.97
N VAL A 84 7.57 11.52 -24.26
CA VAL A 84 7.43 10.09 -24.61
C VAL A 84 6.09 9.82 -25.26
N GLY A 85 5.08 10.64 -24.94
CA GLY A 85 3.75 10.56 -25.50
C GLY A 85 3.60 11.23 -26.85
N ASP A 86 2.45 11.01 -27.46
CA ASP A 86 2.04 11.66 -28.70
C ASP A 86 1.41 13.02 -28.37
N PRO A 87 2.00 14.17 -28.78
CA PRO A 87 1.47 15.50 -28.48
C PRO A 87 0.04 15.71 -29.02
N GLU A 88 -0.33 15.06 -30.09
CA GLU A 88 -1.67 15.19 -30.69
C GLU A 88 -2.76 14.56 -29.79
N LYS A 89 -2.37 13.67 -28.88
CA LYS A 89 -3.28 12.99 -27.94
C LYS A 89 -3.41 13.70 -26.57
N LEU A 90 -2.77 14.85 -26.43
CA LEU A 90 -2.92 15.65 -25.20
C LEU A 90 -4.37 16.10 -25.01
N THR A 91 -4.82 16.12 -23.76
CA THR A 91 -6.09 16.79 -23.40
C THR A 91 -5.98 18.30 -23.60
N GLU A 92 -7.10 19.01 -23.63
CA GLU A 92 -7.12 20.47 -23.76
C GLU A 92 -6.24 21.13 -22.65
N ALA A 93 -6.48 20.77 -21.38
CA ALA A 93 -5.71 21.30 -20.27
C ALA A 93 -4.21 20.98 -20.37
N SER A 94 -3.84 19.79 -20.88
CA SER A 94 -2.42 19.43 -21.08
C SER A 94 -1.79 20.15 -22.28
N ARG A 95 -2.55 20.51 -23.29
CA ARG A 95 -2.07 21.39 -24.40
C ARG A 95 -1.80 22.81 -23.90
N ASP A 96 -2.68 23.36 -23.06
CA ASP A 96 -2.44 24.64 -22.42
C ASP A 96 -1.18 24.62 -21.54
N ALA A 97 -0.98 23.53 -20.80
CA ALA A 97 0.20 23.32 -19.98
C ALA A 97 1.49 23.23 -20.83
N LEU A 98 1.44 22.53 -21.96
CA LEU A 98 2.56 22.45 -22.90
C LEU A 98 2.88 23.84 -23.47
N ALA A 99 1.88 24.63 -23.84
CA ALA A 99 2.09 26.00 -24.33
C ALA A 99 2.77 26.89 -23.27
N VAL A 100 2.39 26.76 -22.00
CA VAL A 100 3.07 27.46 -20.89
C VAL A 100 4.52 27.01 -20.78
N CYS A 101 4.80 25.68 -20.88
CA CYS A 101 6.13 25.14 -20.83
C CYS A 101 7.01 25.63 -22.00
N GLN A 102 6.49 25.65 -23.21
CA GLN A 102 7.19 26.14 -24.41
C GLN A 102 7.50 27.64 -24.36
N ASN A 103 6.69 28.43 -23.63
CA ASN A 103 6.96 29.85 -23.40
C ASN A 103 7.92 30.11 -22.24
N SER A 104 8.35 29.07 -21.51
CA SER A 104 9.39 29.13 -20.48
C SER A 104 10.79 28.88 -21.07
N GLN A 105 11.80 28.82 -20.22
CA GLN A 105 13.16 28.46 -20.63
C GLN A 105 13.40 26.92 -20.63
N ALA A 106 12.38 26.10 -20.45
CA ALA A 106 12.50 24.65 -20.52
C ALA A 106 12.65 24.20 -21.98
N ILE A 107 13.54 23.23 -22.22
CA ILE A 107 13.74 22.65 -23.54
C ILE A 107 12.82 21.44 -23.68
N VAL A 108 11.96 21.43 -24.70
CA VAL A 108 11.01 20.33 -24.95
C VAL A 108 11.46 19.55 -26.17
N GLU A 109 11.79 18.27 -25.98
CA GLU A 109 12.28 17.38 -27.04
C GLU A 109 11.63 16.00 -26.95
N ALA A 110 11.58 15.27 -28.07
CA ALA A 110 11.17 13.87 -28.05
C ALA A 110 12.19 13.04 -27.24
N PHE A 111 11.70 12.04 -26.51
CA PHE A 111 12.59 11.12 -25.78
C PHE A 111 13.27 10.15 -26.74
N GLU A 112 14.60 10.23 -26.84
CA GLU A 112 15.45 9.39 -27.70
C GLU A 112 16.31 8.39 -26.88
N GLY A 113 15.93 8.11 -25.62
CA GLY A 113 16.62 7.12 -24.78
C GLY A 113 17.66 7.69 -23.81
N ALA A 114 18.00 8.98 -23.91
CA ALA A 114 18.99 9.60 -23.04
C ALA A 114 18.38 10.11 -21.72
N VAL A 115 19.04 9.82 -20.60
CA VAL A 115 18.74 10.35 -19.27
C VAL A 115 19.86 11.28 -18.84
N LEU A 116 19.50 12.46 -18.34
CA LEU A 116 20.47 13.47 -17.92
C LEU A 116 21.16 13.06 -16.62
N ASP A 117 22.49 13.10 -16.65
CA ASP A 117 23.29 12.89 -15.44
C ASP A 117 23.13 14.05 -14.43
N ARG A 118 23.17 13.70 -13.14
CA ARG A 118 23.12 14.68 -12.04
C ARG A 118 21.93 15.63 -12.13
N ALA A 119 20.81 15.14 -12.61
CA ALA A 119 19.53 15.86 -12.65
C ALA A 119 18.53 15.19 -11.71
N ILE A 120 17.53 15.94 -11.28
CA ILE A 120 16.33 15.33 -10.71
C ILE A 120 15.46 14.84 -11.86
N LEU A 121 15.03 13.59 -11.80
CA LEU A 121 14.10 13.03 -12.76
C LEU A 121 12.68 13.20 -12.24
N VAL A 122 11.81 13.71 -13.08
CA VAL A 122 10.40 13.86 -12.75
C VAL A 122 9.59 12.92 -13.64
N ASP A 123 8.88 11.98 -13.02
CA ASP A 123 8.02 11.03 -13.72
C ASP A 123 6.60 11.59 -13.82
N ALA A 124 6.24 12.06 -14.98
CA ALA A 124 4.90 12.51 -15.38
C ALA A 124 4.39 11.75 -16.62
N LEU A 125 4.78 10.47 -16.77
CA LEU A 125 4.44 9.64 -17.91
C LEU A 125 2.99 9.16 -17.87
N LEU A 126 2.60 8.53 -16.77
CA LEU A 126 1.32 7.84 -16.60
C LEU A 126 0.73 8.18 -15.21
N GLY A 127 -0.56 8.44 -15.14
CA GLY A 127 -1.30 8.67 -13.90
C GLY A 127 -2.44 7.66 -13.71
N LEU A 128 -3.56 8.06 -13.11
CA LEU A 128 -4.73 7.21 -12.80
C LEU A 128 -5.40 6.50 -14.00
N GLY A 129 -4.97 6.77 -15.23
CA GLY A 129 -5.54 6.21 -16.45
C GLY A 129 -4.87 4.95 -16.99
N VAL A 130 -3.93 4.37 -16.25
CA VAL A 130 -3.18 3.18 -16.72
C VAL A 130 -4.06 1.95 -16.65
N HIS A 131 -4.37 1.40 -17.84
CA HIS A 131 -5.07 0.12 -17.98
C HIS A 131 -4.35 -0.75 -19.01
N GLY A 132 -4.11 -2.02 -18.68
CA GLY A 132 -3.50 -2.99 -19.60
C GLY A 132 -1.99 -2.85 -19.75
N GLN A 133 -1.47 -3.32 -20.89
CA GLN A 133 -0.01 -3.36 -21.15
C GLN A 133 0.56 -1.97 -21.46
N ILE A 134 1.66 -1.65 -20.82
CA ILE A 134 2.43 -0.42 -21.07
C ILE A 134 3.06 -0.49 -22.48
N ARG A 135 2.84 0.53 -23.31
CA ARG A 135 3.37 0.64 -24.67
C ARG A 135 4.90 0.69 -24.66
N SER A 136 5.52 0.24 -25.74
CA SER A 136 6.99 0.11 -25.85
C SER A 136 7.76 1.40 -25.54
N ALA A 137 7.30 2.56 -26.04
CA ALA A 137 7.94 3.85 -25.77
C ALA A 137 7.98 4.20 -24.27
N TYR A 138 6.86 4.02 -23.56
CA TYR A 138 6.81 4.23 -22.11
C TYR A 138 7.67 3.23 -21.34
N ARG A 139 7.70 1.97 -21.78
CA ARG A 139 8.56 0.94 -21.20
C ARG A 139 10.04 1.32 -21.32
N SER A 140 10.47 1.79 -22.50
CA SER A 140 11.84 2.26 -22.71
C SER A 140 12.19 3.43 -21.79
N ALA A 141 11.30 4.42 -21.64
CA ALA A 141 11.52 5.55 -20.76
C ALA A 141 11.60 5.12 -19.28
N ILE A 142 10.69 4.28 -18.81
CA ILE A 142 10.71 3.76 -17.43
C ILE A 142 12.00 2.97 -17.17
N THR A 143 12.44 2.15 -18.13
CA THR A 143 13.69 1.38 -18.00
C THR A 143 14.90 2.31 -17.91
N ALA A 144 14.94 3.37 -18.72
CA ALA A 144 16.02 4.35 -18.71
C ALA A 144 16.03 5.15 -17.38
N ILE A 145 14.87 5.58 -16.90
CA ILE A 145 14.74 6.24 -15.59
C ILE A 145 15.29 5.36 -14.47
N ASN A 146 14.87 4.09 -14.41
CA ASN A 146 15.30 3.15 -13.38
C ASN A 146 16.78 2.74 -13.47
N ALA A 147 17.40 2.84 -14.64
CA ALA A 147 18.83 2.59 -14.84
C ALA A 147 19.70 3.75 -14.35
N SER A 148 19.13 4.94 -14.15
CA SER A 148 19.82 6.12 -13.63
C SER A 148 20.02 6.02 -12.12
N SER A 149 21.12 6.60 -11.63
CA SER A 149 21.36 6.82 -10.19
C SER A 149 20.72 8.11 -9.65
N SER A 150 20.02 8.86 -10.47
CA SER A 150 19.37 10.12 -10.11
C SER A 150 18.13 9.88 -9.25
N ALA A 151 17.83 10.82 -8.35
CA ALA A 151 16.59 10.78 -7.59
C ALA A 151 15.38 11.02 -8.51
N VAL A 152 14.32 10.23 -8.30
CA VAL A 152 13.08 10.31 -9.09
C VAL A 152 11.95 10.85 -8.23
N VAL A 153 11.25 11.87 -8.73
CA VAL A 153 10.02 12.38 -8.13
C VAL A 153 8.84 12.02 -9.04
N ALA A 154 7.96 11.17 -8.56
CA ALA A 154 6.76 10.77 -9.30
C ALA A 154 5.60 11.76 -9.06
N VAL A 155 4.95 12.12 -10.15
CA VAL A 155 3.76 12.99 -10.16
C VAL A 155 2.52 12.11 -10.07
N ASP A 156 1.79 12.25 -9.01
CA ASP A 156 0.58 11.52 -8.64
C ASP A 156 0.80 10.03 -8.28
N LEU A 157 1.40 9.26 -9.15
CA LEU A 157 1.73 7.83 -8.99
C LEU A 157 3.01 7.50 -9.77
N PRO A 158 3.85 6.57 -9.26
CA PRO A 158 4.91 6.01 -10.10
C PRO A 158 4.33 5.37 -11.35
N SER A 159 4.85 5.75 -12.51
CA SER A 159 4.33 5.25 -13.79
C SER A 159 4.52 3.75 -13.92
N GLY A 160 3.43 3.03 -14.05
CA GLY A 160 3.36 1.58 -14.09
C GLY A 160 2.77 0.92 -12.85
N LEU A 161 2.57 1.67 -11.77
CA LEU A 161 1.88 1.20 -10.57
C LEU A 161 0.35 1.22 -10.79
N GLN A 162 -0.33 0.13 -10.46
CA GLN A 162 -1.79 0.08 -10.50
C GLN A 162 -2.38 0.84 -9.30
N PRO A 163 -3.24 1.84 -9.53
CA PRO A 163 -3.70 2.74 -8.47
C PRO A 163 -4.58 2.07 -7.40
N ASP A 164 -5.25 0.99 -7.72
CA ASP A 164 -6.20 0.32 -6.81
C ASP A 164 -5.61 -0.94 -6.16
N SER A 165 -4.80 -1.72 -6.89
CA SER A 165 -4.20 -2.95 -6.34
C SER A 165 -2.78 -2.76 -5.81
N GLY A 166 -2.01 -1.81 -6.36
CA GLY A 166 -0.58 -1.68 -6.09
C GLY A 166 0.28 -2.67 -6.88
N GLU A 167 -0.32 -3.43 -7.79
CA GLU A 167 0.42 -4.34 -8.65
C GLU A 167 1.31 -3.57 -9.63
N VAL A 168 2.47 -4.15 -9.89
CA VAL A 168 3.39 -3.71 -10.93
C VAL A 168 3.37 -4.71 -12.07
N GLY A 169 3.08 -4.22 -13.27
CA GLY A 169 3.14 -5.03 -14.48
C GLY A 169 4.59 -5.31 -14.92
N ALA A 170 4.85 -5.19 -16.22
CA ALA A 170 6.18 -5.48 -16.77
C ALA A 170 7.29 -4.51 -16.31
N VAL A 171 6.93 -3.25 -16.05
CA VAL A 171 7.84 -2.18 -15.57
C VAL A 171 7.09 -1.15 -14.75
N CYS A 172 7.76 -0.56 -13.77
CA CYS A 172 7.27 0.56 -12.97
C CYS A 172 8.44 1.47 -12.58
N VAL A 173 8.22 2.76 -12.53
CA VAL A 173 9.20 3.73 -12.03
C VAL A 173 9.43 3.52 -10.53
N ARG A 174 10.69 3.48 -10.10
CA ARG A 174 11.09 3.50 -8.71
C ARG A 174 11.31 4.94 -8.27
N ALA A 175 10.34 5.51 -7.59
CA ALA A 175 10.41 6.87 -7.10
C ALA A 175 11.13 6.96 -5.75
N ALA A 176 11.89 8.03 -5.53
CA ALA A 176 12.36 8.40 -4.21
C ALA A 176 11.26 9.14 -3.42
N ILE A 177 10.44 9.92 -4.13
CA ILE A 177 9.30 10.66 -3.58
C ILE A 177 8.14 10.56 -4.58
N THR A 178 6.94 10.31 -4.08
CA THR A 178 5.69 10.44 -4.85
C THR A 178 4.85 11.57 -4.28
N VAL A 179 4.57 12.58 -5.10
CA VAL A 179 3.65 13.67 -4.73
C VAL A 179 2.27 13.33 -5.30
N THR A 180 1.36 12.88 -4.44
CA THR A 180 0.03 12.42 -4.84
C THR A 180 -1.03 13.47 -4.52
N PHE A 181 -2.10 13.56 -5.33
CA PHE A 181 -3.05 14.67 -5.30
C PHE A 181 -4.43 14.27 -4.78
N LEU A 182 -5.15 15.25 -4.19
CA LEU A 182 -6.51 15.19 -3.67
C LEU A 182 -6.67 14.22 -2.49
N ALA A 183 -6.34 12.95 -2.66
CA ALA A 183 -6.39 11.94 -1.60
C ALA A 183 -5.40 10.79 -1.88
N LEU A 184 -5.09 10.03 -0.84
CA LEU A 184 -4.20 8.86 -0.93
C LEU A 184 -4.88 7.74 -1.71
N LYS A 185 -4.13 7.12 -2.64
CA LYS A 185 -4.56 5.98 -3.46
C LYS A 185 -4.22 4.66 -2.77
N ILE A 186 -5.09 3.65 -2.91
CA ILE A 186 -4.90 2.32 -2.31
C ILE A 186 -3.59 1.70 -2.77
N GLY A 187 -3.29 1.77 -4.08
CA GLY A 187 -2.12 1.13 -4.67
C GLY A 187 -0.77 1.64 -4.17
N LEU A 188 -0.70 2.85 -3.60
CA LEU A 188 0.53 3.36 -2.97
C LEU A 188 0.91 2.60 -1.69
N PHE A 189 -0.06 1.92 -1.06
CA PHE A 189 0.09 1.26 0.24
C PHE A 189 -0.16 -0.25 0.18
N SER A 190 -0.45 -0.78 -1.02
CA SER A 190 -0.79 -2.18 -1.24
C SER A 190 0.25 -2.86 -2.12
N GLN A 191 0.43 -4.18 -1.94
CA GLN A 191 1.31 -5.04 -2.73
C GLN A 191 2.70 -4.43 -2.99
N ASP A 192 3.05 -4.16 -4.26
CA ASP A 192 4.36 -3.62 -4.66
C ASP A 192 4.48 -2.10 -4.41
N GLY A 193 3.36 -1.40 -4.18
CA GLY A 193 3.31 0.05 -4.06
C GLY A 193 4.34 0.64 -3.10
N PRO A 194 4.50 0.12 -1.86
CA PRO A 194 5.50 0.62 -0.91
C PRO A 194 6.95 0.54 -1.40
N ASP A 195 7.27 -0.43 -2.28
CA ASP A 195 8.62 -0.63 -2.82
C ASP A 195 8.94 0.33 -3.99
N TYR A 196 7.90 0.93 -4.59
CA TYR A 196 8.04 1.79 -5.77
C TYR A 196 7.72 3.27 -5.50
N ALA A 197 6.87 3.57 -4.49
CA ALA A 197 6.40 4.93 -4.26
C ALA A 197 7.39 5.83 -3.50
N GLY A 198 8.34 5.26 -2.77
CA GLY A 198 9.24 6.02 -1.90
C GLY A 198 8.49 6.80 -0.81
N GLU A 199 8.95 7.99 -0.48
CA GLU A 199 8.24 8.89 0.45
C GLU A 199 6.97 9.43 -0.22
N ILE A 200 5.81 9.22 0.39
CA ILE A 200 4.52 9.66 -0.15
C ILE A 200 4.16 11.02 0.49
N ILE A 201 3.98 12.03 -0.35
CA ILE A 201 3.55 13.37 0.05
C ILE A 201 2.17 13.65 -0.56
N LEU A 202 1.16 13.80 0.30
CA LEU A 202 -0.18 14.19 -0.14
C LEU A 202 -0.26 15.71 -0.32
N ALA A 203 -0.73 16.13 -1.48
CA ALA A 203 -1.16 17.49 -1.77
C ALA A 203 -2.68 17.51 -1.98
N ASP A 204 -3.43 18.04 -1.04
CA ASP A 204 -4.90 18.09 -1.07
C ASP A 204 -5.45 19.06 -2.10
N LEU A 205 -4.62 19.95 -2.64
CA LEU A 205 -4.95 20.99 -3.60
C LEU A 205 -6.08 21.93 -3.14
N GLY A 206 -6.26 22.06 -1.83
CA GLY A 206 -7.34 22.85 -1.24
C GLY A 206 -8.71 22.17 -1.29
N LEU A 207 -8.73 20.84 -1.48
CA LEU A 207 -9.96 20.04 -1.53
C LEU A 207 -10.75 20.18 -0.21
N PRO A 208 -12.02 20.60 -0.26
CA PRO A 208 -12.85 20.67 0.94
C PRO A 208 -13.13 19.29 1.54
N ASP A 209 -12.98 19.15 2.85
CA ASP A 209 -13.21 17.90 3.59
C ASP A 209 -14.58 17.29 3.34
N ILE A 210 -15.59 18.12 3.05
CA ILE A 210 -16.95 17.65 2.77
C ILE A 210 -17.03 16.75 1.53
N LEU A 211 -16.16 16.95 0.53
CA LEU A 211 -16.13 16.09 -0.66
C LEU A 211 -15.56 14.71 -0.33
N LEU A 212 -14.51 14.64 0.49
CA LEU A 212 -13.99 13.36 0.98
C LEU A 212 -15.00 12.67 1.89
N ALA A 213 -15.74 13.41 2.70
CA ALA A 213 -16.75 12.86 3.60
C ALA A 213 -17.91 12.20 2.86
N LYS A 214 -18.32 12.73 1.68
CA LYS A 214 -19.36 12.13 0.83
C LYS A 214 -19.00 10.72 0.33
N HIS A 215 -17.72 10.37 0.30
CA HIS A 215 -17.21 9.08 -0.20
C HIS A 215 -16.54 8.24 0.90
N ALA A 216 -16.80 8.56 2.17
CA ALA A 216 -16.15 7.90 3.31
C ALA A 216 -16.46 6.40 3.44
N ASP A 217 -17.61 5.96 2.93
CA ASP A 217 -18.06 4.57 2.85
C ASP A 217 -17.24 3.72 1.87
N LYS A 218 -16.62 4.35 0.87
CA LYS A 218 -15.78 3.71 -0.15
C LYS A 218 -14.28 3.74 0.19
N ALA A 219 -13.91 4.42 1.27
CA ALA A 219 -12.52 4.54 1.69
C ALA A 219 -12.07 3.33 2.51
N LEU A 220 -10.86 2.85 2.23
CA LEU A 220 -10.14 1.97 3.14
C LEU A 220 -9.44 2.81 4.22
N ARG A 221 -9.15 2.21 5.36
CA ARG A 221 -8.41 2.89 6.43
C ARG A 221 -7.07 2.22 6.63
N ILE A 222 -6.02 3.02 6.73
CA ILE A 222 -4.76 2.53 7.29
C ILE A 222 -4.99 2.32 8.78
N LEU A 223 -4.79 1.08 9.24
CA LEU A 223 -4.90 0.78 10.67
C LEU A 223 -3.68 1.37 11.39
N GLU A 224 -3.94 2.24 12.35
CA GLU A 224 -2.93 2.64 13.32
C GLU A 224 -2.76 1.54 14.37
N ALA A 225 -1.55 1.38 14.90
CA ALA A 225 -1.32 0.45 16.01
C ALA A 225 -2.25 0.81 17.18
N PRO A 226 -3.08 -0.12 17.66
CA PRO A 226 -4.02 0.16 18.74
C PRO A 226 -3.24 0.49 20.02
N ARG A 227 -3.65 1.56 20.69
CA ARG A 227 -3.13 1.86 22.03
C ARG A 227 -3.85 0.98 23.03
N LEU A 228 -3.15 0.03 23.61
CA LEU A 228 -3.70 -0.78 24.68
C LEU A 228 -3.89 0.09 25.94
N PRO A 229 -5.02 -0.01 26.63
CA PRO A 229 -5.25 0.73 27.88
C PRO A 229 -4.26 0.27 28.95
N ALA A 230 -3.87 1.19 29.84
CA ALA A 230 -3.02 0.84 30.98
C ALA A 230 -3.74 -0.19 31.89
N ARG A 231 -3.00 -1.19 32.34
CA ARG A 231 -3.53 -2.20 33.25
C ARG A 231 -3.75 -1.63 34.64
N GLN A 232 -4.86 -2.00 35.28
CA GLN A 232 -5.12 -1.63 36.67
C GLN A 232 -4.21 -2.43 37.60
N ASN A 233 -3.70 -1.82 38.70
CA ASN A 233 -2.80 -2.47 39.64
C ASN A 233 -3.38 -3.74 40.32
N LYS A 234 -4.71 -3.83 40.44
CA LYS A 234 -5.40 -5.01 40.99
C LYS A 234 -5.80 -6.05 39.95
N ALA A 235 -5.41 -5.85 38.67
CA ALA A 235 -5.77 -6.79 37.63
C ALA A 235 -4.89 -8.06 37.71
N HIS A 236 -5.51 -9.20 37.38
CA HIS A 236 -4.81 -10.48 37.23
C HIS A 236 -4.95 -11.00 35.80
N LYS A 237 -4.15 -12.00 35.45
CA LYS A 237 -4.09 -12.53 34.06
C LYS A 237 -5.44 -12.90 33.45
N GLY A 238 -6.37 -13.41 34.21
CA GLY A 238 -7.70 -13.78 33.75
C GLY A 238 -8.55 -12.60 33.25
N HIS A 239 -8.26 -11.36 33.65
CA HIS A 239 -8.97 -10.16 33.17
C HIS A 239 -8.58 -9.77 31.73
N PHE A 240 -7.47 -10.31 31.19
CA PHE A 240 -6.94 -9.94 29.87
C PHE A 240 -7.16 -11.03 28.82
N GLY A 241 -8.13 -11.90 29.07
CA GLY A 241 -8.58 -12.92 28.14
C GLY A 241 -7.65 -14.13 28.03
N HIS A 242 -8.18 -15.16 27.42
CA HIS A 242 -7.48 -16.40 27.09
C HIS A 242 -7.51 -16.61 25.57
N LEU A 243 -6.36 -16.63 24.95
CA LEU A 243 -6.20 -16.85 23.51
C LEU A 243 -5.74 -18.30 23.25
N LEU A 244 -6.26 -18.92 22.21
CA LEU A 244 -5.80 -20.20 21.69
C LEU A 244 -5.05 -19.99 20.37
N VAL A 245 -3.85 -20.52 20.28
CA VAL A 245 -3.12 -20.63 19.02
C VAL A 245 -3.24 -22.07 18.52
N VAL A 246 -3.67 -22.27 17.29
CA VAL A 246 -3.80 -23.56 16.62
C VAL A 246 -2.89 -23.59 15.40
N GLY A 247 -1.80 -24.35 15.49
CA GLY A 247 -0.78 -24.38 14.44
C GLY A 247 0.45 -25.19 14.82
N GLY A 248 1.53 -25.02 14.07
CA GLY A 248 2.78 -25.74 14.35
C GLY A 248 2.67 -27.23 14.05
N ASN A 249 2.37 -27.62 12.80
CA ASN A 249 2.44 -29.00 12.33
C ASN A 249 3.90 -29.50 12.28
N THR A 250 4.09 -30.76 11.95
CA THR A 250 5.41 -31.40 11.84
C THR A 250 6.37 -30.57 10.98
N GLY A 251 7.50 -30.19 11.54
CA GLY A 251 8.48 -29.30 10.89
C GLY A 251 8.20 -27.79 11.04
N PHE A 252 7.00 -27.38 11.48
CA PHE A 252 6.58 -25.97 11.56
C PHE A 252 6.25 -25.51 12.99
N GLY A 253 6.74 -26.21 14.02
CA GLY A 253 6.50 -25.85 15.42
C GLY A 253 6.89 -24.43 15.80
N GLY A 254 7.92 -23.88 15.14
CA GLY A 254 8.37 -22.52 15.33
C GLY A 254 7.32 -21.44 15.04
N ALA A 255 6.45 -21.65 14.03
CA ALA A 255 5.39 -20.70 13.69
C ALA A 255 4.35 -20.58 14.82
N GLY A 256 3.89 -21.74 15.34
CA GLY A 256 2.99 -21.74 16.51
C GLY A 256 3.63 -21.14 17.76
N LEU A 257 4.93 -21.35 17.97
CA LEU A 257 5.67 -20.75 19.08
C LEU A 257 5.74 -19.23 18.96
N LEU A 258 6.13 -18.71 17.80
CA LEU A 258 6.21 -17.27 17.55
C LEU A 258 4.87 -16.59 17.70
N ALA A 259 3.79 -17.17 17.18
CA ALA A 259 2.44 -16.65 17.35
C ALA A 259 2.02 -16.62 18.84
N SER A 260 2.36 -17.66 19.59
CA SER A 260 2.06 -17.74 21.04
C SER A 260 2.86 -16.69 21.85
N GLU A 261 4.13 -16.52 21.54
CA GLU A 261 4.99 -15.51 22.17
C GLU A 261 4.50 -14.08 21.84
N ALA A 262 4.14 -13.82 20.58
CA ALA A 262 3.56 -12.56 20.15
C ALA A 262 2.24 -12.24 20.89
N ALA A 263 1.37 -13.23 21.06
CA ALA A 263 0.13 -13.08 21.82
C ALA A 263 0.37 -12.66 23.27
N LEU A 264 1.31 -13.28 23.97
CA LEU A 264 1.70 -12.88 25.33
C LEU A 264 2.26 -11.47 25.40
N ARG A 265 3.15 -11.14 24.48
CA ARG A 265 3.79 -9.80 24.40
C ARG A 265 2.82 -8.70 24.03
N SER A 266 1.79 -9.03 23.23
CA SER A 266 0.71 -8.11 22.88
C SER A 266 -0.32 -7.93 24.00
N GLY A 267 -0.22 -8.68 25.10
CA GLY A 267 -0.99 -8.45 26.30
C GLY A 267 -2.09 -9.47 26.59
N ALA A 268 -2.15 -10.60 25.90
CA ALA A 268 -3.05 -11.69 26.28
C ALA A 268 -2.75 -12.15 27.71
N GLY A 269 -3.79 -12.36 28.53
CA GLY A 269 -3.62 -12.77 29.92
C GLY A 269 -3.20 -14.23 30.06
N LEU A 270 -3.76 -15.07 29.20
CA LEU A 270 -3.48 -16.51 29.10
C LEU A 270 -3.36 -16.88 27.62
N VAL A 271 -2.38 -17.73 27.30
CA VAL A 271 -2.21 -18.28 25.96
C VAL A 271 -2.11 -19.79 26.04
N SER A 272 -2.98 -20.49 25.33
CA SER A 272 -2.85 -21.92 25.06
C SER A 272 -2.39 -22.14 23.64
N VAL A 273 -1.67 -23.22 23.39
CA VAL A 273 -1.30 -23.64 22.04
C VAL A 273 -1.70 -25.10 21.82
N VAL A 274 -2.30 -25.36 20.67
CA VAL A 274 -2.52 -26.70 20.11
C VAL A 274 -1.52 -26.92 18.98
N SER A 275 -0.66 -27.92 19.12
CA SER A 275 0.39 -28.25 18.18
C SER A 275 0.70 -29.76 18.21
N ARG A 276 1.62 -30.24 17.39
CA ARG A 276 2.11 -31.64 17.47
C ARG A 276 2.86 -31.88 18.78
N GLU A 277 2.63 -33.02 19.43
CA GLU A 277 3.24 -33.37 20.72
C GLU A 277 4.78 -33.24 20.71
N GLY A 278 5.43 -33.61 19.62
CA GLY A 278 6.88 -33.50 19.48
C GLY A 278 7.49 -32.11 19.68
N HIS A 279 6.69 -31.06 19.67
CA HIS A 279 7.13 -29.69 19.85
C HIS A 279 7.11 -29.22 21.33
N ARG A 280 6.54 -30.00 22.25
CA ARG A 280 6.37 -29.66 23.68
C ARG A 280 7.66 -29.15 24.32
N SER A 281 8.76 -29.86 24.15
CA SER A 281 10.04 -29.49 24.77
C SER A 281 10.54 -28.13 24.28
N GLY A 282 10.37 -27.83 22.98
CA GLY A 282 10.73 -26.53 22.40
C GLY A 282 9.91 -25.39 22.96
N PHE A 283 8.60 -25.57 23.11
CA PHE A 283 7.71 -24.60 23.72
C PHE A 283 8.07 -24.34 25.19
N LEU A 284 8.25 -25.41 25.98
CA LEU A 284 8.60 -25.26 27.40
C LEU A 284 9.97 -24.62 27.62
N ALA A 285 10.92 -24.88 26.75
CA ALA A 285 12.24 -24.26 26.83
C ALA A 285 12.25 -22.77 26.48
N ARG A 286 11.44 -22.36 25.50
CA ARG A 286 11.44 -20.99 24.98
C ARG A 286 10.39 -20.08 25.61
N CYS A 287 9.20 -20.62 25.87
CA CYS A 287 8.04 -19.84 26.35
C CYS A 287 7.21 -20.65 27.36
N PRO A 288 7.73 -20.88 28.58
CA PRO A 288 7.10 -21.73 29.59
C PRO A 288 5.76 -21.18 30.09
N GLU A 289 5.42 -19.92 29.80
CA GLU A 289 4.14 -19.29 30.16
C GLU A 289 2.98 -19.79 29.29
N VAL A 290 3.27 -20.39 28.11
CA VAL A 290 2.26 -20.92 27.20
C VAL A 290 1.79 -22.28 27.67
N MET A 291 0.49 -22.47 27.74
CA MET A 291 -0.12 -23.77 28.10
C MET A 291 -0.18 -24.67 26.86
N PHE A 292 0.76 -25.59 26.76
CA PHE A 292 0.92 -26.46 25.60
C PHE A 292 0.01 -27.69 25.65
N ARG A 293 -0.73 -27.95 24.55
CA ARG A 293 -1.49 -29.16 24.31
C ARG A 293 -1.05 -29.82 23.01
N GLY A 294 -0.41 -30.96 23.10
CA GLY A 294 -0.11 -31.81 21.96
C GLY A 294 -1.34 -32.57 21.51
N VAL A 295 -1.59 -32.64 20.21
CA VAL A 295 -2.75 -33.36 19.63
C VAL A 295 -2.37 -34.16 18.41
N ASN A 296 -3.09 -35.29 18.23
CA ASN A 296 -3.02 -36.19 17.06
C ASN A 296 -4.12 -35.82 16.03
N GLU A 297 -4.20 -36.62 14.96
CA GLU A 297 -5.10 -36.32 13.83
C GLU A 297 -6.59 -36.36 14.19
N THR A 298 -6.98 -37.18 15.15
CA THR A 298 -8.39 -37.39 15.51
C THR A 298 -8.79 -36.75 16.85
N ASP A 299 -7.86 -36.02 17.49
CA ASP A 299 -8.12 -35.46 18.81
C ASP A 299 -9.15 -34.35 18.72
N ASP A 300 -9.99 -34.28 19.76
CA ASP A 300 -11.00 -33.25 19.96
C ASP A 300 -10.42 -32.14 20.85
N ILE A 301 -10.62 -30.88 20.42
CA ILE A 301 -10.21 -29.69 21.18
C ILE A 301 -11.39 -28.82 21.62
N THR A 302 -12.61 -29.32 21.49
CA THR A 302 -13.86 -28.60 21.80
C THR A 302 -13.88 -28.10 23.24
N ASP A 303 -13.35 -28.86 24.19
CA ASP A 303 -13.22 -28.48 25.60
C ASP A 303 -12.35 -27.23 25.77
N LEU A 304 -11.30 -27.10 25.00
CA LEU A 304 -10.41 -25.93 25.03
C LEU A 304 -11.05 -24.73 24.31
N LEU A 305 -11.68 -24.97 23.16
CA LEU A 305 -12.43 -23.94 22.43
C LEU A 305 -13.55 -23.32 23.28
N GLY A 306 -14.17 -24.09 24.15
CA GLY A 306 -15.18 -23.59 25.09
C GLY A 306 -14.64 -22.62 26.15
N ARG A 307 -13.34 -22.65 26.45
CA ARG A 307 -12.70 -21.85 27.52
C ARG A 307 -12.03 -20.58 27.03
N VAL A 308 -11.79 -20.43 25.73
CA VAL A 308 -11.03 -19.31 25.16
C VAL A 308 -11.97 -18.23 24.60
N GLN A 309 -11.49 -16.99 24.61
CA GLN A 309 -12.21 -15.84 24.07
C GLN A 309 -11.94 -15.60 22.59
N ALA A 310 -10.75 -15.98 22.10
CA ALA A 310 -10.39 -15.82 20.70
C ALA A 310 -9.41 -16.92 20.26
N VAL A 311 -9.29 -17.12 18.96
CA VAL A 311 -8.41 -18.13 18.36
C VAL A 311 -7.52 -17.50 17.29
N VAL A 312 -6.26 -17.91 17.22
CA VAL A 312 -5.36 -17.73 16.07
C VAL A 312 -5.23 -19.08 15.41
N LEU A 313 -5.58 -19.18 14.13
CA LEU A 313 -5.56 -20.42 13.37
C LEU A 313 -4.71 -20.24 12.11
N GLY A 314 -3.77 -21.13 11.89
CA GLY A 314 -3.05 -21.19 10.62
C GLY A 314 -1.54 -21.13 10.67
N PRO A 315 -0.87 -20.43 11.61
CA PRO A 315 0.59 -20.36 11.62
C PRO A 315 1.26 -21.74 11.64
N GLY A 316 1.86 -22.13 10.50
CA GLY A 316 2.46 -23.45 10.32
C GLY A 316 1.50 -24.62 10.50
N LEU A 317 0.23 -24.47 10.17
CA LEU A 317 -0.81 -25.50 10.38
C LEU A 317 -0.67 -26.65 9.39
N GLY A 318 -0.23 -26.38 8.15
CA GLY A 318 -0.27 -27.33 7.05
C GLY A 318 -1.68 -27.55 6.51
N GLN A 319 -1.82 -28.52 5.61
CA GLN A 319 -3.08 -28.80 4.91
C GLN A 319 -3.44 -30.30 4.95
N ASP A 320 -2.75 -31.08 5.77
CA ASP A 320 -3.00 -32.51 5.96
C ASP A 320 -4.28 -32.80 6.76
N ALA A 321 -4.58 -34.07 7.00
CA ALA A 321 -5.77 -34.51 7.73
C ALA A 321 -5.86 -33.91 9.15
N TRP A 322 -4.72 -33.76 9.81
CA TRP A 322 -4.61 -33.11 11.13
C TRP A 322 -5.04 -31.65 11.06
N ALA A 323 -4.50 -30.92 10.12
CA ALA A 323 -4.82 -29.50 9.91
C ALA A 323 -6.31 -29.31 9.56
N GLN A 324 -6.82 -30.12 8.64
CA GLN A 324 -8.24 -30.09 8.24
C GLN A 324 -9.19 -30.40 9.40
N ASN A 325 -8.83 -31.36 10.28
CA ASN A 325 -9.63 -31.65 11.45
C ASN A 325 -9.69 -30.46 12.43
N LEU A 326 -8.54 -29.86 12.74
CA LEU A 326 -8.48 -28.69 13.63
C LEU A 326 -9.16 -27.47 13.02
N PHE A 327 -8.99 -27.22 11.72
CA PHE A 327 -9.68 -26.16 11.01
C PHE A 327 -11.20 -26.28 11.18
N ARG A 328 -11.78 -27.46 10.91
CA ARG A 328 -13.23 -27.68 11.07
C ARG A 328 -13.72 -27.43 12.47
N GLN A 329 -12.99 -27.89 13.50
CA GLN A 329 -13.36 -27.67 14.89
C GLN A 329 -13.35 -26.20 15.28
N VAL A 330 -12.31 -25.45 14.85
CA VAL A 330 -12.20 -24.01 15.14
C VAL A 330 -13.30 -23.21 14.45
N ILE A 331 -13.55 -23.46 13.15
CA ILE A 331 -14.61 -22.78 12.40
C ILE A 331 -15.99 -23.05 13.02
N ALA A 332 -16.27 -24.32 13.39
CA ALA A 332 -17.54 -24.71 14.03
C ALA A 332 -17.74 -24.07 15.41
N ALA A 333 -16.68 -23.71 16.11
CA ALA A 333 -16.77 -23.05 17.43
C ALA A 333 -17.23 -21.60 17.37
N GLY A 334 -17.18 -20.92 16.21
CA GLY A 334 -17.68 -19.56 16.01
C GLY A 334 -17.06 -18.50 16.92
N LYS A 335 -15.80 -18.65 17.30
CA LYS A 335 -15.07 -17.71 18.15
C LYS A 335 -14.49 -16.56 17.32
N PRO A 336 -14.26 -15.38 17.93
CA PRO A 336 -13.39 -14.36 17.34
C PRO A 336 -12.09 -14.99 16.85
N LEU A 337 -11.73 -14.73 15.58
CA LEU A 337 -10.70 -15.50 14.88
C LEU A 337 -9.67 -14.57 14.22
N VAL A 338 -8.39 -14.91 14.37
CA VAL A 338 -7.33 -14.46 13.46
C VAL A 338 -6.97 -15.64 12.58
N LEU A 339 -7.15 -15.50 11.26
CA LEU A 339 -6.88 -16.55 10.28
C LEU A 339 -5.69 -16.16 9.40
N ASP A 340 -4.67 -17.01 9.42
CA ASP A 340 -3.36 -16.74 8.80
C ASP A 340 -2.88 -17.97 8.01
N ALA A 341 -2.00 -17.75 7.05
CA ALA A 341 -1.23 -18.77 6.35
C ALA A 341 -2.10 -19.98 5.90
N ASP A 342 -1.76 -21.21 6.33
CA ASP A 342 -2.49 -22.42 5.93
C ASP A 342 -3.97 -22.42 6.36
N GLY A 343 -4.33 -21.62 7.34
CA GLY A 343 -5.74 -21.38 7.68
C GLY A 343 -6.51 -20.74 6.52
N LEU A 344 -5.89 -19.78 5.82
CA LEU A 344 -6.46 -19.14 4.62
C LEU A 344 -6.52 -20.13 3.44
N ASN A 345 -5.46 -20.93 3.24
CA ASN A 345 -5.43 -21.96 2.21
C ASN A 345 -6.55 -23.00 2.42
N LEU A 346 -6.81 -23.41 3.67
CA LEU A 346 -7.90 -24.34 4.00
C LEU A 346 -9.28 -23.69 3.82
N LEU A 347 -9.42 -22.40 4.14
CA LEU A 347 -10.65 -21.65 3.87
C LEU A 347 -10.94 -21.58 2.36
N ALA A 348 -9.92 -21.36 1.52
CA ALA A 348 -10.08 -21.36 0.07
C ALA A 348 -10.53 -22.73 -0.47
N GLN A 349 -10.07 -23.83 0.13
CA GLN A 349 -10.47 -25.19 -0.25
C GLN A 349 -11.88 -25.56 0.23
N ALA A 350 -12.28 -25.06 1.40
CA ALA A 350 -13.57 -25.31 2.02
C ALA A 350 -14.18 -23.99 2.53
N PRO A 351 -14.77 -23.17 1.63
CA PRO A 351 -15.30 -21.86 1.98
C PRO A 351 -16.35 -21.94 3.09
N ALA A 352 -16.20 -21.10 4.11
CA ALA A 352 -17.12 -20.96 5.23
C ALA A 352 -17.39 -19.49 5.53
N ALA A 353 -18.58 -19.19 6.02
CA ALA A 353 -18.88 -17.85 6.53
C ALA A 353 -18.15 -17.63 7.86
N LEU A 354 -17.35 -16.58 7.91
CA LEU A 354 -16.63 -16.17 9.12
C LEU A 354 -17.33 -14.98 9.76
N VAL A 355 -17.47 -15.03 11.07
CA VAL A 355 -18.03 -13.93 11.87
C VAL A 355 -16.93 -13.48 12.81
N ASP A 356 -16.72 -12.15 12.92
CA ASP A 356 -15.68 -11.56 13.77
C ASP A 356 -14.27 -12.14 13.49
N CYS A 357 -13.82 -11.98 12.24
CA CYS A 357 -12.56 -12.54 11.77
C CYS A 357 -11.62 -11.45 11.22
N ILE A 358 -10.35 -11.54 11.60
CA ILE A 358 -9.23 -10.82 10.99
C ILE A 358 -8.46 -11.82 10.12
N ILE A 359 -8.23 -11.48 8.87
CA ILE A 359 -7.38 -12.26 7.96
C ILE A 359 -6.06 -11.53 7.74
N THR A 360 -4.96 -12.27 7.61
CA THR A 360 -3.59 -11.73 7.47
C THR A 360 -2.89 -12.31 6.24
N PRO A 361 -3.45 -12.15 5.02
CA PRO A 361 -2.92 -12.80 3.82
C PRO A 361 -1.59 -12.18 3.38
N HIS A 362 -0.64 -13.01 2.98
CA HIS A 362 0.47 -12.63 2.12
C HIS A 362 0.01 -12.56 0.65
N PRO A 363 0.72 -11.83 -0.24
CA PRO A 363 0.32 -11.68 -1.65
C PRO A 363 0.09 -13.00 -2.42
N LEU A 364 0.63 -14.11 -1.95
CA LEU A 364 0.47 -15.45 -2.56
C LEU A 364 -0.63 -16.30 -1.90
N GLU A 365 -1.22 -15.87 -0.81
CA GLU A 365 -2.33 -16.50 -0.08
C GLU A 365 -3.67 -15.89 -0.47
#